data_99f8bbe14afd219377d14e9657a76468
#
_entry.id   99f8bbe14afd219377d14e9657a76468
#
_cell.length_a   1.000
_cell.length_b   1.000
_cell.length_c   1.000
_cell.angle_alpha   90.00
_cell.angle_beta   90.00
_cell.angle_gamma   90.00
#
_symmetry.space_group_name_H-M   'P 1'
#
loop_
_entity.id
_entity.type
_entity.pdbx_description
1 polymer ?
#
loop_
_entity_poly.entity_id
_entity_poly.type
_entity_poly.pdbx_seq_one_letter_code
_entity_poly.pdbx_strand_id
1 'polypeptide(L)'
;MNQIRLYFDEDAMHSRLVAALRSRGVIVITVMDAGLTEKTDEEQLAFATERECVLYTFNVSDFYRLHTKWIGAGRERAGMILAPQQLFSVGEQWRRILRLRAAMTSLKMRNQVAFLGNWG
;
A
#
# COMPACT_ATOMS: atom_id res chain seq x y z
N MET A 1 0.63 -4.33 -18.46
CA MET A 1 0.79 -5.10 -17.87
C MET A 1 0.66 -4.88 -16.57
N ASN A 2 1.03 -5.25 -15.84
CA ASN A 2 0.70 -5.41 -14.46
C ASN A 2 1.18 -4.27 -13.59
N GLN A 3 0.64 -3.08 -13.87
CA GLN A 3 0.88 -1.95 -12.98
C GLN A 3 0.26 -2.23 -11.62
N ILE A 4 0.92 -1.78 -10.56
CA ILE A 4 0.43 -2.02 -9.21
C ILE A 4 -0.88 -1.28 -8.98
N ARG A 5 -1.76 -1.92 -8.22
CA ARG A 5 -2.99 -1.32 -7.71
C ARG A 5 -2.79 -1.15 -6.21
N LEU A 6 -3.41 -0.18 -5.62
CA LEU A 6 -3.17 0.17 -4.22
C LEU A 6 -4.39 -0.08 -3.34
N TYR A 7 -4.14 -0.52 -2.11
CA TYR A 7 -5.14 -0.59 -1.06
C TYR A 7 -4.69 0.33 0.06
N PHE A 8 -5.54 1.26 0.48
CA PHE A 8 -5.21 2.22 1.53
C PHE A 8 -5.96 1.87 2.81
N ASP A 9 -5.24 1.72 3.91
CA ASP A 9 -5.86 1.52 5.21
C ASP A 9 -6.44 2.84 5.76
N GLU A 10 -7.02 2.78 6.95
CA GLU A 10 -7.72 3.93 7.51
C GLU A 10 -6.82 5.16 7.69
N ASP A 11 -5.60 4.95 8.14
CA ASP A 11 -4.69 6.07 8.41
C ASP A 11 -4.17 6.72 7.13
N ALA A 12 -3.98 5.96 6.09
CA ALA A 12 -3.45 6.47 4.81
C ALA A 12 -4.54 6.99 3.88
N MET A 13 -5.82 6.76 4.21
CA MET A 13 -6.94 7.07 3.33
C MET A 13 -7.26 8.56 3.32
N HIS A 14 -6.35 9.37 2.80
CA HIS A 14 -6.52 10.81 2.71
C HIS A 14 -7.20 11.15 1.39
N SER A 15 -8.32 11.85 1.43
CA SER A 15 -9.13 12.10 0.22
C SER A 15 -8.36 12.81 -0.89
N ARG A 16 -7.51 13.77 -0.56
CA ARG A 16 -6.72 14.49 -1.59
C ARG A 16 -5.66 13.59 -2.21
N LEU A 17 -5.06 12.71 -1.42
CA LEU A 17 -4.07 11.77 -1.93
C LEU A 17 -4.74 10.75 -2.87
N VAL A 18 -5.86 10.21 -2.45
CA VAL A 18 -6.62 9.25 -3.26
C VAL A 18 -7.04 9.89 -4.58
N ALA A 19 -7.58 11.12 -4.52
CA ALA A 19 -8.02 11.83 -5.72
C ALA A 19 -6.83 12.11 -6.65
N ALA A 20 -5.68 12.52 -6.10
CA ALA A 20 -4.50 12.82 -6.90
C ALA A 20 -4.01 11.56 -7.63
N LEU A 21 -4.00 10.42 -6.96
CA LEU A 21 -3.57 9.17 -7.57
C LEU A 21 -4.56 8.68 -8.63
N ARG A 22 -5.85 8.73 -8.30
CA ARG A 22 -6.90 8.30 -9.24
C ARG A 22 -6.90 9.14 -10.51
N SER A 23 -6.68 10.45 -10.38
CA SER A 23 -6.63 11.33 -11.54
C SER A 23 -5.44 11.04 -12.44
N ARG A 24 -4.46 10.31 -11.95
CA ARG A 24 -3.27 9.93 -12.71
C ARG A 24 -3.30 8.46 -13.14
N GLY A 25 -4.48 7.86 -13.10
CA GLY A 25 -4.68 6.50 -13.59
C GLY A 25 -4.30 5.39 -12.62
N VAL A 26 -4.07 5.71 -11.36
CA VAL A 26 -3.76 4.67 -10.35
C VAL A 26 -5.07 4.13 -9.80
N ILE A 27 -5.19 2.81 -9.76
CA ILE A 27 -6.34 2.16 -9.16
C ILE A 27 -6.12 2.12 -7.65
N VAL A 28 -7.01 2.75 -6.91
CA VAL A 28 -6.94 2.81 -5.44
C VAL A 28 -8.25 2.29 -4.87
N ILE A 29 -8.13 1.29 -3.99
CA ILE A 29 -9.25 0.79 -3.20
C ILE A 29 -8.97 1.24 -1.77
N THR A 30 -9.91 1.94 -1.14
CA THR A 30 -9.73 2.34 0.26
C THR A 30 -10.43 1.32 1.17
N VAL A 31 -10.03 1.31 2.43
CA VAL A 31 -10.66 0.49 3.45
C VAL A 31 -12.18 0.77 3.49
N MET A 32 -12.57 2.02 3.30
CA MET A 32 -13.97 2.42 3.30
C MET A 32 -14.70 1.84 2.08
N ASP A 33 -14.11 1.93 0.88
CA ASP A 33 -14.69 1.36 -0.33
C ASP A 33 -14.89 -0.15 -0.19
N ALA A 34 -13.98 -0.81 0.50
CA ALA A 34 -14.03 -2.26 0.68
C ALA A 34 -14.96 -2.71 1.81
N GLY A 35 -15.45 -1.77 2.62
CA GLY A 35 -16.29 -2.11 3.76
C GLY A 35 -15.52 -2.80 4.88
N LEU A 36 -14.23 -2.52 5.00
CA LEU A 36 -13.36 -3.17 5.97
C LEU A 36 -12.95 -2.27 7.14
N THR A 37 -13.69 -1.19 7.37
CA THR A 37 -13.46 -0.35 8.54
C THR A 37 -13.54 -1.19 9.79
N GLU A 38 -12.63 -0.97 10.71
CA GLU A 38 -12.55 -1.71 12.00
C GLU A 38 -12.09 -3.16 11.87
N LYS A 39 -11.61 -3.57 10.73
CA LYS A 39 -10.97 -4.89 10.60
C LYS A 39 -9.52 -4.81 11.07
N THR A 40 -8.96 -5.95 11.45
CA THR A 40 -7.58 -6.01 11.91
C THR A 40 -6.61 -5.73 10.75
N ASP A 41 -5.37 -5.40 11.08
CA ASP A 41 -4.33 -5.19 10.08
C ASP A 41 -4.13 -6.46 9.24
N GLU A 42 -4.17 -7.61 9.89
CA GLU A 42 -3.99 -8.88 9.18
C GLU A 42 -5.13 -9.16 8.21
N GLU A 43 -6.37 -8.84 8.60
CA GLU A 43 -7.53 -8.99 7.72
C GLU A 43 -7.42 -8.04 6.53
N GLN A 44 -6.94 -6.83 6.75
CA GLN A 44 -6.76 -5.86 5.68
C GLN A 44 -5.67 -6.31 4.71
N LEU A 45 -4.55 -6.84 5.23
CA LEU A 45 -3.48 -7.34 4.38
C LEU A 45 -3.95 -8.55 3.57
N ALA A 46 -4.74 -9.43 4.18
CA ALA A 46 -5.30 -10.58 3.49
C ALA A 46 -6.22 -10.14 2.35
N PHE A 47 -7.08 -9.15 2.61
CA PHE A 47 -7.98 -8.63 1.58
C PHE A 47 -7.20 -8.00 0.43
N ALA A 48 -6.22 -7.16 0.74
CA ALA A 48 -5.40 -6.51 -0.28
C ALA A 48 -4.69 -7.55 -1.14
N THR A 49 -4.15 -8.59 -0.50
CA THR A 49 -3.45 -9.66 -1.20
C THR A 49 -4.39 -10.43 -2.14
N GLU A 50 -5.61 -10.74 -1.66
CA GLU A 50 -6.59 -11.44 -2.46
C GLU A 50 -6.98 -10.64 -3.70
N ARG A 51 -7.07 -9.33 -3.56
CA ARG A 51 -7.40 -8.42 -4.67
C ARG A 51 -6.17 -8.02 -5.48
N GLU A 52 -5.00 -8.55 -5.13
CA GLU A 52 -3.73 -8.23 -5.80
C GLU A 52 -3.41 -6.75 -5.76
N CYS A 53 -3.69 -6.13 -4.61
CA CYS A 53 -3.38 -4.72 -4.37
C CYS A 53 -2.21 -4.61 -3.40
N VAL A 54 -1.29 -3.68 -3.71
CA VAL A 54 -0.20 -3.35 -2.78
C VAL A 54 -0.79 -2.47 -1.67
N LEU A 55 -0.56 -2.84 -0.42
CA LEU A 55 -1.11 -2.10 0.72
C LEU A 55 -0.22 -0.90 1.04
N TYR A 56 -0.82 0.28 1.14
CA TYR A 56 -0.12 1.51 1.51
C TYR A 56 -0.56 1.93 2.91
N THR A 57 0.37 2.12 3.81
CA THR A 57 0.05 2.41 5.20
C THR A 57 1.10 3.30 5.85
N PHE A 58 0.68 4.06 6.88
CA PHE A 58 1.58 4.82 7.74
C PHE A 58 1.95 4.03 8.99
N ASN A 59 1.31 2.92 9.26
CA ASN A 59 1.55 2.10 10.44
C ASN A 59 2.74 1.16 10.20
N VAL A 60 3.93 1.74 10.15
CA VAL A 60 5.14 1.06 9.71
C VAL A 60 5.47 -0.16 10.57
N SER A 61 5.51 0.02 11.89
CA SER A 61 5.96 -1.06 12.76
C SER A 61 5.01 -2.26 12.75
N ASP A 62 3.70 -2.02 12.81
CA ASP A 62 2.74 -3.11 12.86
C ASP A 62 2.70 -3.90 11.55
N PHE A 63 2.73 -3.21 10.41
CA PHE A 63 2.70 -3.90 9.13
C PHE A 63 4.03 -4.56 8.79
N TYR A 64 5.16 -3.98 9.24
CA TYR A 64 6.44 -4.66 9.05
C TYR A 64 6.50 -5.95 9.88
N ARG A 65 5.91 -5.94 11.07
CA ARG A 65 5.80 -7.12 11.90
C ARG A 65 4.94 -8.21 11.21
N LEU A 66 3.83 -7.80 10.58
CA LEU A 66 3.01 -8.72 9.80
C LEU A 66 3.77 -9.28 8.62
N HIS A 67 4.56 -8.45 7.94
CA HIS A 67 5.42 -8.89 6.84
C HIS A 67 6.33 -10.03 7.31
N THR A 68 7.02 -9.84 8.44
CA THR A 68 7.92 -10.83 8.99
C THR A 68 7.15 -12.12 9.37
N LYS A 69 5.98 -11.96 9.98
CA LYS A 69 5.14 -13.09 10.39
C LYS A 69 4.72 -13.92 9.18
N TRP A 70 4.30 -13.26 8.11
CA TRP A 70 3.81 -13.95 6.91
C TRP A 70 4.97 -14.64 6.16
N ILE A 71 6.14 -14.03 6.12
CA ILE A 71 7.33 -14.68 5.54
C ILE A 71 7.61 -15.96 6.30
N GLY A 72 7.64 -15.89 7.63
CA GLY A 72 7.91 -17.07 8.46
C GLY A 72 6.90 -18.18 8.30
N ALA A 73 5.65 -17.83 7.97
CA ALA A 73 4.57 -18.79 7.77
C ALA A 73 4.47 -19.27 6.31
N GLY A 74 5.35 -18.79 5.43
CA GLY A 74 5.29 -19.14 4.01
C GLY A 74 4.09 -18.56 3.28
N ARG A 75 3.46 -17.51 3.81
CA ARG A 75 2.29 -16.88 3.18
C ARG A 75 2.74 -15.83 2.18
N GLU A 76 2.14 -15.88 1.01
CA GLU A 76 2.41 -14.86 -0.02
C GLU A 76 1.51 -13.64 0.19
N ARG A 77 2.00 -12.50 -0.26
CA ARG A 77 1.24 -11.26 -0.20
C ARG A 77 1.58 -10.38 -1.39
N ALA A 78 0.67 -9.47 -1.72
CA ALA A 78 0.83 -8.62 -2.90
C ALA A 78 1.90 -7.53 -2.72
N GLY A 79 2.38 -7.33 -1.50
CA GLY A 79 3.38 -6.32 -1.20
C GLY A 79 2.84 -5.16 -0.39
N MET A 80 3.73 -4.37 0.17
CA MET A 80 3.36 -3.21 0.98
C MET A 80 4.26 -2.05 0.66
N ILE A 81 3.72 -0.84 0.78
CA ILE A 81 4.47 0.40 0.77
C ILE A 81 4.29 1.04 2.14
N LEU A 82 5.37 1.24 2.85
CA LEU A 82 5.35 1.82 4.19
C LEU A 82 5.88 3.24 4.17
N ALA A 83 5.17 4.17 4.81
CA ALA A 83 5.59 5.55 4.91
C ALA A 83 5.38 6.05 6.32
N PRO A 84 6.37 6.69 6.96
CA PRO A 84 6.16 7.25 8.28
C PRO A 84 5.08 8.31 8.25
N GLN A 85 4.24 8.33 9.30
CA GLN A 85 3.15 9.28 9.39
C GLN A 85 3.69 10.70 9.42
N GLN A 86 3.03 11.59 8.70
CA GLN A 86 3.34 13.03 8.68
C GLN A 86 4.74 13.40 8.19
N LEU A 87 5.46 12.48 7.59
CA LEU A 87 6.77 12.78 7.05
C LEU A 87 6.69 13.42 5.66
N PHE A 88 5.71 13.02 4.87
CA PHE A 88 5.58 13.50 3.49
C PHE A 88 4.29 14.26 3.29
N SER A 89 4.34 15.36 2.52
CA SER A 89 3.13 16.06 2.10
C SER A 89 2.33 15.18 1.14
N VAL A 90 1.09 15.55 0.89
CA VAL A 90 0.26 14.83 -0.09
C VAL A 90 0.95 14.83 -1.46
N GLY A 91 1.50 15.99 -1.86
CA GLY A 91 2.20 16.09 -3.13
C GLY A 91 3.43 15.19 -3.22
N GLU A 92 4.22 15.12 -2.15
CA GLU A 92 5.35 14.23 -2.11
C GLU A 92 4.94 12.77 -2.16
N GLN A 93 3.87 12.44 -1.45
CA GLN A 93 3.38 11.06 -1.42
C GLN A 93 2.99 10.57 -2.81
N TRP A 94 2.15 11.32 -3.53
CA TRP A 94 1.71 10.81 -4.81
C TRP A 94 2.83 10.81 -5.85
N ARG A 95 3.76 11.75 -5.77
CA ARG A 95 4.91 11.76 -6.68
C ARG A 95 5.81 10.55 -6.45
N ARG A 96 6.08 10.22 -5.18
CA ARG A 96 6.92 9.06 -4.84
C ARG A 96 6.22 7.75 -5.20
N ILE A 97 4.93 7.66 -4.96
CA ILE A 97 4.14 6.48 -5.34
C ILE A 97 4.19 6.27 -6.85
N LEU A 98 4.07 7.34 -7.63
CA LEU A 98 4.14 7.21 -9.10
C LEU A 98 5.52 6.76 -9.56
N ARG A 99 6.58 7.21 -8.92
CA ARG A 99 7.93 6.74 -9.24
C ARG A 99 8.08 5.25 -8.96
N LEU A 100 7.57 4.81 -7.83
CA LEU A 100 7.59 3.40 -7.47
C LEU A 100 6.78 2.59 -8.47
N ARG A 101 5.59 3.06 -8.80
CA ARG A 101 4.71 2.39 -9.76
C ARG A 101 5.35 2.28 -11.14
N ALA A 102 6.12 3.28 -11.54
CA ALA A 102 6.80 3.24 -12.82
C ALA A 102 7.94 2.22 -12.85
N ALA A 103 8.56 1.97 -11.71
CA ALA A 103 9.72 1.08 -11.61
C ALA A 103 9.35 -0.35 -11.23
N MET A 104 8.21 -0.57 -10.57
CA MET A 104 7.84 -1.88 -10.03
C MET A 104 6.52 -2.36 -10.61
N THR A 105 6.50 -3.59 -11.09
CA THR A 105 5.24 -4.24 -11.50
C THR A 105 4.61 -4.93 -10.30
N SER A 106 3.36 -5.36 -10.43
CA SER A 106 2.71 -6.15 -9.36
C SER A 106 3.51 -7.42 -9.07
N LEU A 107 4.09 -8.04 -10.08
CA LEU A 107 4.89 -9.23 -9.89
C LEU A 107 6.15 -8.93 -9.07
N LYS A 108 6.83 -7.84 -9.36
CA LYS A 108 8.03 -7.45 -8.62
C LYS A 108 7.71 -7.06 -7.18
N MET A 109 6.53 -6.54 -6.93
CA MET A 109 6.11 -6.15 -5.58
C MET A 109 5.66 -7.33 -4.73
N ARG A 110 5.35 -8.48 -5.32
CA ARG A 110 4.91 -9.62 -4.52
C ARG A 110 5.93 -9.96 -3.46
N ASN A 111 5.46 -10.11 -2.24
CA ASN A 111 6.29 -10.46 -1.08
C ASN A 111 7.35 -9.43 -0.71
N GLN A 112 7.22 -8.20 -1.20
CA GLN A 112 8.19 -7.14 -0.93
C GLN A 112 7.61 -6.07 -0.02
N VAL A 113 8.50 -5.38 0.68
CA VAL A 113 8.18 -4.15 1.40
C VAL A 113 8.99 -3.04 0.75
N ALA A 114 8.32 -1.98 0.35
CA ALA A 114 8.98 -0.79 -0.16
C ALA A 114 8.77 0.34 0.84
N PHE A 115 9.83 1.05 1.16
CA PHE A 115 9.73 2.23 2.02
C PHE A 115 9.65 3.46 1.13
N LEU A 116 8.60 4.24 1.30
CA LEU A 116 8.33 5.38 0.43
C LEU A 116 9.49 6.38 0.40
N GLY A 117 10.22 6.49 1.50
CA GLY A 117 11.37 7.38 1.59
C GLY A 117 12.47 7.07 0.59
N ASN A 118 12.54 5.85 0.09
CA ASN A 118 13.56 5.46 -0.88
C ASN A 118 13.20 5.81 -2.32
N TRP A 119 12.04 6.40 -2.54
CA TRP A 119 11.54 6.66 -3.89
C TRP A 119 11.43 8.16 -4.22
N GLY A 120 12.22 8.96 -3.53
CA GLY A 120 12.26 10.41 -3.73
C GLY A 120 13.02 10.90 -4.94
#